data_289b10d32deac73a885dd767a19c7b89
#
_entry.id   289b10d32deac73a885dd767a19c7b89
#
_cell.length_a   1.000
_cell.length_b   1.000
_cell.length_c   1.000
_cell.angle_alpha   90.00
_cell.angle_beta   90.00
_cell.angle_gamma   90.00
#
_symmetry.space_group_name_H-M   'P 1'
#
loop_
_entity.id
_entity.type
_entity.pdbx_description
1 polymer ?
#
loop_
_entity_poly.entity_id
_entity_poly.type
_entity_poly.pdbx_seq_one_letter_code
_entity_poly.pdbx_strand_id
1 'polypeptide(L)'
;MSTSDHEQNNKAEMHNDNNQTHEQMKKENFLKRCKEASTVRKIVFGLLLLLSIVIVVGGTSGYFYVKNGLEPVDPSDESTKTVTIPLGSSTSQIASILEDNGIISNDLIYRFYVKFNNASQFQAGEYQLSPSMSLKEITDKIQTGVIMQDPVFSVTIPEGKTLEEIAQLYETNAEIDADEFMKKMKDQEYIKQLIDAYPEILSDKILAEDIRYPLEGYLFAATYQFYEKNPSIDSIIHDMLEKTQQVVMDYSPQIDKVKEYSVHEVLTLASLVEKEARTQEDRERIAGVFFNRLNKDMILQTDPTVLYALGEHKDRVLYKDLEVESPYNTYQNKGLTPGPISNFGENSLDAVLDPESTNYLYFVAAPDGEVYYAETYDRHKQLVQEHLRRSK
;
A
#
# COMPACT_ATOMS: atom_id res chain seq x y z
N MET A 1 46.97 68.74 75.51
CA MET A 1 45.81 68.86 74.66
C MET A 1 46.29 68.96 73.20
N SER A 2 46.69 67.86 72.59
CA SER A 2 46.98 67.79 71.13
C SER A 2 47.52 66.41 70.79
N THR A 3 46.68 65.35 70.79
CA THR A 3 47.02 64.04 70.23
C THR A 3 45.76 63.29 69.66
N SER A 4 44.61 63.92 69.80
CA SER A 4 43.33 63.22 69.33
C SER A 4 42.88 63.61 67.93
N ASP A 5 43.38 64.71 67.36
CA ASP A 5 42.90 65.21 66.04
C ASP A 5 43.66 64.58 64.85
N HIS A 6 44.89 64.05 65.07
CA HIS A 6 45.70 63.42 64.02
C HIS A 6 45.22 61.97 63.70
N GLU A 7 44.65 61.21 64.66
CA GLU A 7 44.19 59.87 64.46
C GLU A 7 42.80 59.77 63.72
N GLN A 8 41.96 60.77 63.91
CA GLN A 8 40.68 60.85 63.24
C GLN A 8 40.82 61.23 61.75
N ASN A 9 41.77 62.10 61.40
CA ASN A 9 42.02 62.46 59.99
C ASN A 9 42.59 61.33 59.15
N ASN A 10 43.55 60.54 59.73
CA ASN A 10 44.16 59.40 59.07
C ASN A 10 43.14 58.26 58.83
N LYS A 11 42.15 58.06 59.71
CA LYS A 11 41.07 57.04 59.48
C LYS A 11 40.06 57.46 58.42
N ALA A 12 39.77 58.76 58.30
CA ALA A 12 38.87 59.31 57.26
C ALA A 12 39.53 59.23 55.88
N GLU A 13 40.85 59.55 55.78
CA GLU A 13 41.56 59.41 54.48
C GLU A 13 41.71 57.95 54.02
N MET A 14 42.05 56.99 54.94
CA MET A 14 42.07 55.58 54.60
C MET A 14 40.74 55.03 54.23
N HIS A 15 39.65 55.51 54.78
CA HIS A 15 38.26 55.05 54.41
C HIS A 15 37.83 55.62 53.09
N ASN A 16 38.25 56.81 52.70
CA ASN A 16 37.93 57.46 51.42
C ASN A 16 38.78 56.86 50.29
N ASP A 17 40.05 56.47 50.52
CA ASP A 17 40.90 55.81 49.52
C ASP A 17 40.44 54.39 49.25
N ASN A 18 40.00 53.64 50.27
CA ASN A 18 39.44 52.32 50.10
C ASN A 18 38.04 52.32 49.30
N ASN A 19 37.25 53.36 49.50
CA ASN A 19 36.01 53.50 48.77
C ASN A 19 36.27 53.92 47.32
N GLN A 20 37.25 54.78 47.03
CA GLN A 20 37.63 55.15 45.66
C GLN A 20 38.19 53.96 44.87
N THR A 21 39.03 53.16 45.50
CA THR A 21 39.64 51.92 44.90
C THR A 21 38.55 50.89 44.68
N HIS A 22 37.55 50.75 45.55
CA HIS A 22 36.46 49.78 45.39
C HIS A 22 35.48 50.21 44.29
N GLU A 23 35.20 51.50 44.09
CA GLU A 23 34.41 52.05 42.99
C GLU A 23 35.15 51.95 41.64
N GLN A 24 36.50 52.17 41.65
CA GLN A 24 37.33 52.00 40.45
C GLN A 24 37.31 50.53 39.98
N MET A 25 37.53 49.58 40.91
CA MET A 25 37.41 48.14 40.57
C MET A 25 36.04 47.71 40.08
N LYS A 26 34.98 48.25 40.65
CA LYS A 26 33.61 47.99 40.14
C LYS A 26 33.42 48.54 38.74
N LYS A 27 33.90 49.73 38.42
CA LYS A 27 33.85 50.34 37.08
C LYS A 27 34.69 49.54 36.08
N GLU A 28 35.90 49.12 36.44
CA GLU A 28 36.73 48.26 35.56
C GLU A 28 36.10 46.91 35.28
N ASN A 29 35.57 46.24 36.30
CA ASN A 29 34.86 44.97 36.16
C ASN A 29 33.57 45.12 35.33
N PHE A 30 32.85 46.23 35.47
CA PHE A 30 31.69 46.52 34.65
C PHE A 30 32.07 46.78 33.19
N LEU A 31 33.11 47.55 32.92
CA LEU A 31 33.63 47.80 31.57
C LEU A 31 34.18 46.53 30.93
N LYS A 32 34.82 45.65 31.70
CA LYS A 32 35.30 44.34 31.24
C LYS A 32 34.13 43.43 30.83
N ARG A 33 33.09 43.34 31.66
CA ARG A 33 31.86 42.62 31.36
C ARG A 33 31.10 43.18 30.13
N CYS A 34 31.08 44.51 29.98
CA CYS A 34 30.48 45.15 28.80
C CYS A 34 31.28 44.86 27.52
N LYS A 35 32.62 44.81 27.58
CA LYS A 35 33.47 44.41 26.45
C LYS A 35 33.28 42.94 26.10
N GLU A 36 33.26 42.06 27.08
CA GLU A 36 33.01 40.62 26.89
C GLU A 36 31.62 40.37 26.31
N ALA A 37 30.57 41.02 26.83
CA ALA A 37 29.21 40.95 26.30
C ALA A 37 29.11 41.47 24.85
N SER A 38 29.87 42.54 24.53
CA SER A 38 29.93 43.08 23.16
C SER A 38 30.62 42.10 22.21
N THR A 39 31.69 41.43 22.67
CA THR A 39 32.37 40.42 21.84
C THR A 39 31.51 39.19 21.61
N VAL A 40 30.85 38.70 22.66
CA VAL A 40 29.90 37.56 22.53
C VAL A 40 28.72 37.91 21.56
N ARG A 41 28.17 39.13 21.69
CA ARG A 41 27.13 39.59 20.74
C ARG A 41 27.62 39.60 19.28
N LYS A 42 28.84 40.06 19.02
CA LYS A 42 29.43 40.07 17.68
C LYS A 42 29.60 38.65 17.14
N ILE A 43 30.07 37.71 17.97
CA ILE A 43 30.25 36.31 17.61
C ILE A 43 28.85 35.67 17.30
N VAL A 44 27.87 35.85 18.19
CA VAL A 44 26.50 35.34 17.98
C VAL A 44 25.88 35.94 16.72
N PHE A 45 26.04 37.25 16.52
CA PHE A 45 25.54 37.89 15.30
C PHE A 45 26.22 37.37 14.04
N GLY A 46 27.55 37.13 14.10
CA GLY A 46 28.33 36.53 13.01
C GLY A 46 27.84 35.09 12.69
N LEU A 47 27.59 34.28 13.71
CA LEU A 47 27.03 32.92 13.54
C LEU A 47 25.62 32.93 12.98
N LEU A 48 24.74 33.81 13.42
CA LEU A 48 23.39 33.98 12.89
C LEU A 48 23.41 34.47 11.44
N LEU A 49 24.33 35.39 11.10
CA LEU A 49 24.51 35.83 9.73
C LEU A 49 25.02 34.70 8.83
N LEU A 50 25.99 33.91 9.29
CA LEU A 50 26.50 32.73 8.57
C LEU A 50 25.37 31.71 8.34
N LEU A 51 24.60 31.42 9.37
CA LEU A 51 23.45 30.51 9.30
C LEU A 51 22.42 31.02 8.29
N SER A 52 22.08 32.30 8.32
CA SER A 52 21.15 32.90 7.36
C SER A 52 21.66 32.82 5.92
N ILE A 53 22.96 33.04 5.70
CA ILE A 53 23.58 32.86 4.37
C ILE A 53 23.48 31.42 3.90
N VAL A 54 23.76 30.44 4.75
CA VAL A 54 23.64 29.01 4.43
C VAL A 54 22.20 28.64 4.07
N ILE A 55 21.22 29.12 4.84
CA ILE A 55 19.79 28.91 4.56
C ILE A 55 19.40 29.57 3.21
N VAL A 56 19.81 30.79 2.95
CA VAL A 56 19.48 31.49 1.70
C VAL A 56 20.15 30.80 0.50
N VAL A 57 21.45 30.49 0.60
CA VAL A 57 22.17 29.80 -0.48
C VAL A 57 21.62 28.40 -0.70
N GLY A 58 21.40 27.62 0.38
CA GLY A 58 20.81 26.28 0.29
C GLY A 58 19.38 26.30 -0.25
N GLY A 59 18.56 27.23 0.21
CA GLY A 59 17.19 27.40 -0.25
C GLY A 59 17.10 27.84 -1.71
N THR A 60 17.94 28.81 -2.13
CA THR A 60 17.97 29.24 -3.53
C THR A 60 18.51 28.15 -4.46
N SER A 61 19.58 27.45 -4.06
CA SER A 61 20.12 26.31 -4.84
C SER A 61 19.09 25.19 -4.96
N GLY A 62 18.42 24.83 -3.87
CA GLY A 62 17.35 23.83 -3.86
C GLY A 62 16.17 24.23 -4.74
N TYR A 63 15.77 25.51 -4.69
CA TYR A 63 14.72 26.04 -5.55
C TYR A 63 15.05 25.91 -7.04
N PHE A 64 16.27 26.31 -7.44
CA PHE A 64 16.71 26.19 -8.83
C PHE A 64 16.87 24.74 -9.27
N TYR A 65 17.35 23.85 -8.38
CA TYR A 65 17.44 22.42 -8.66
C TYR A 65 16.08 21.80 -8.97
N VAL A 66 15.07 22.07 -8.13
CA VAL A 66 13.70 21.58 -8.35
C VAL A 66 13.07 22.22 -9.58
N LYS A 67 13.24 23.53 -9.74
CA LYS A 67 12.69 24.25 -10.90
C LYS A 67 13.23 23.68 -12.21
N ASN A 68 14.55 23.54 -12.35
CA ASN A 68 15.16 22.98 -13.54
C ASN A 68 14.74 21.53 -13.81
N GLY A 69 14.54 20.73 -12.75
CA GLY A 69 14.06 19.36 -12.89
C GLY A 69 12.59 19.24 -13.31
N LEU A 70 11.78 20.30 -13.13
CA LEU A 70 10.38 20.36 -13.57
C LEU A 70 10.21 20.95 -14.97
N GLU A 71 11.22 21.66 -15.49
CA GLU A 71 11.21 22.24 -16.84
C GLU A 71 11.67 21.21 -17.89
N PRO A 72 11.25 21.36 -19.16
CA PRO A 72 11.77 20.56 -20.26
C PRO A 72 13.30 20.59 -20.33
N VAL A 73 13.93 19.49 -20.75
CA VAL A 73 15.38 19.36 -20.87
C VAL A 73 15.93 20.41 -21.85
N ASP A 74 15.29 20.53 -22.98
CA ASP A 74 15.58 21.58 -24.00
C ASP A 74 14.26 21.99 -24.68
N PRO A 75 13.68 23.15 -24.31
CA PRO A 75 12.44 23.64 -24.94
C PRO A 75 12.52 23.88 -26.46
N SER A 76 13.73 23.94 -27.02
CA SER A 76 13.96 24.18 -28.45
C SER A 76 14.19 22.88 -29.23
N ASP A 77 14.45 21.76 -28.57
CA ASP A 77 14.68 20.45 -29.20
C ASP A 77 13.37 19.69 -29.40
N GLU A 78 12.73 19.91 -30.56
CA GLU A 78 11.51 19.19 -30.97
C GLU A 78 11.81 17.81 -31.59
N SER A 79 13.07 17.37 -31.62
CA SER A 79 13.41 16.04 -32.14
C SER A 79 12.77 14.94 -31.33
N THR A 80 12.11 14.01 -32.01
CA THR A 80 11.45 12.87 -31.33
C THR A 80 12.44 11.72 -31.20
N LYS A 81 12.49 11.14 -29.98
CA LYS A 81 13.24 9.93 -29.68
C LYS A 81 12.25 8.80 -29.35
N THR A 82 12.52 7.62 -29.87
CA THR A 82 11.76 6.43 -29.50
C THR A 82 12.28 5.92 -28.16
N VAL A 83 11.40 5.94 -27.14
CA VAL A 83 11.70 5.45 -25.79
C VAL A 83 10.83 4.24 -25.53
N THR A 84 11.45 3.10 -25.24
CA THR A 84 10.75 1.86 -24.90
C THR A 84 10.62 1.75 -23.39
N ILE A 85 9.38 1.61 -22.91
CA ILE A 85 9.06 1.30 -21.51
C ILE A 85 8.67 -0.16 -21.45
N PRO A 86 9.48 -1.03 -20.84
CA PRO A 86 9.18 -2.44 -20.68
C PRO A 86 7.92 -2.70 -19.84
N LEU A 87 7.24 -3.81 -20.12
CA LEU A 87 6.12 -4.28 -19.31
C LEU A 87 6.60 -4.53 -17.86
N GLY A 88 5.78 -4.13 -16.89
CA GLY A 88 6.12 -4.26 -15.47
C GLY A 88 7.18 -3.26 -14.96
N SER A 89 7.47 -2.19 -15.72
CA SER A 89 8.37 -1.14 -15.26
C SER A 89 7.75 -0.35 -14.12
N SER A 90 8.39 -0.35 -12.96
CA SER A 90 8.02 0.52 -11.85
C SER A 90 8.22 2.00 -12.22
N THR A 91 7.53 2.92 -11.53
CA THR A 91 7.72 4.38 -11.71
C THR A 91 9.19 4.80 -11.62
N SER A 92 9.98 4.12 -10.78
CA SER A 92 11.41 4.38 -10.64
C SER A 92 12.19 3.96 -11.89
N GLN A 93 11.87 2.82 -12.47
CA GLN A 93 12.49 2.35 -13.73
C GLN A 93 12.08 3.23 -14.89
N ILE A 94 10.81 3.63 -14.99
CA ILE A 94 10.33 4.57 -16.01
C ILE A 94 11.10 5.88 -15.91
N ALA A 95 11.24 6.44 -14.71
CA ALA A 95 11.99 7.68 -14.48
C ALA A 95 13.47 7.57 -14.95
N SER A 96 14.13 6.45 -14.61
CA SER A 96 15.52 6.18 -15.05
C SER A 96 15.61 6.08 -16.58
N ILE A 97 14.68 5.33 -17.20
CA ILE A 97 14.66 5.20 -18.68
C ILE A 97 14.47 6.56 -19.35
N LEU A 98 13.58 7.41 -18.82
CA LEU A 98 13.36 8.76 -19.39
C LEU A 98 14.57 9.66 -19.24
N GLU A 99 15.28 9.61 -18.11
CA GLU A 99 16.52 10.36 -17.87
C GLU A 99 17.65 9.86 -18.76
N ASP A 100 17.86 8.54 -18.85
CA ASP A 100 18.91 7.92 -19.69
C ASP A 100 18.74 8.25 -21.17
N ASN A 101 17.50 8.45 -21.64
CA ASN A 101 17.18 8.89 -23.00
C ASN A 101 17.21 10.41 -23.17
N GLY A 102 17.46 11.18 -22.09
CA GLY A 102 17.49 12.64 -22.10
C GLY A 102 16.13 13.28 -22.41
N ILE A 103 15.05 12.66 -21.93
CA ILE A 103 13.67 13.17 -22.05
C ILE A 103 13.29 13.97 -20.81
N ILE A 104 13.84 13.64 -19.66
CA ILE A 104 13.71 14.40 -18.41
C ILE A 104 15.09 14.74 -17.86
N SER A 105 15.17 15.80 -17.06
CA SER A 105 16.42 16.28 -16.48
C SER A 105 16.85 15.52 -15.24
N ASN A 106 15.90 14.89 -14.50
CA ASN A 106 16.18 14.25 -13.22
C ASN A 106 15.10 13.25 -12.85
N ASP A 107 15.50 11.99 -12.63
CA ASP A 107 14.63 10.87 -12.27
C ASP A 107 13.92 11.06 -10.92
N LEU A 108 14.67 11.59 -9.93
CA LEU A 108 14.13 11.83 -8.59
C LEU A 108 13.00 12.89 -8.61
N ILE A 109 13.22 13.98 -9.35
CA ILE A 109 12.21 15.05 -9.50
C ILE A 109 10.96 14.51 -10.22
N TYR A 110 11.16 13.68 -11.25
CA TYR A 110 10.04 13.06 -11.96
C TYR A 110 9.22 12.12 -11.05
N ARG A 111 9.87 11.28 -10.24
CA ARG A 111 9.16 10.42 -9.26
C ARG A 111 8.34 11.23 -8.26
N PHE A 112 8.88 12.35 -7.75
CA PHE A 112 8.10 13.25 -6.90
C PHE A 112 6.95 13.91 -7.66
N TYR A 113 7.16 14.33 -8.91
CA TYR A 113 6.12 14.90 -9.76
C TYR A 113 4.96 13.92 -9.94
N VAL A 114 5.25 12.67 -10.30
CA VAL A 114 4.27 11.58 -10.44
C VAL A 114 3.50 11.36 -9.14
N LYS A 115 4.20 11.26 -8.01
CA LYS A 115 3.59 11.05 -6.68
C LYS A 115 2.67 12.21 -6.28
N PHE A 116 3.08 13.47 -6.47
CA PHE A 116 2.26 14.63 -6.07
C PHE A 116 1.06 14.86 -6.98
N ASN A 117 1.12 14.42 -8.24
CA ASN A 117 -0.01 14.52 -9.18
C ASN A 117 -0.87 13.25 -9.18
N ASN A 118 -0.64 12.29 -8.28
CA ASN A 118 -1.30 10.99 -8.24
C ASN A 118 -1.34 10.31 -9.61
N ALA A 119 -0.28 10.49 -10.40
CA ALA A 119 -0.17 9.86 -11.70
C ALA A 119 0.19 8.38 -11.51
N SER A 120 -0.68 7.51 -11.99
CA SER A 120 -0.57 6.05 -11.94
C SER A 120 -1.00 5.45 -13.29
N GLN A 121 -0.95 4.13 -13.43
CA GLN A 121 -1.36 3.43 -14.65
C GLN A 121 -0.51 3.78 -15.86
N PHE A 122 0.82 3.77 -15.69
CA PHE A 122 1.75 3.88 -16.79
C PHE A 122 1.69 2.62 -17.67
N GLN A 123 1.58 2.83 -18.96
CA GLN A 123 1.52 1.74 -19.92
C GLN A 123 2.90 1.44 -20.48
N ALA A 124 3.21 0.16 -20.61
CA ALA A 124 4.38 -0.29 -21.34
C ALA A 124 4.20 -0.04 -22.85
N GLY A 125 5.28 0.22 -23.57
CA GLY A 125 5.23 0.44 -25.00
C GLY A 125 6.38 1.29 -25.52
N GLU A 126 6.32 1.59 -26.82
CA GLU A 126 7.24 2.50 -27.47
C GLU A 126 6.62 3.88 -27.63
N TYR A 127 7.30 4.91 -27.13
CA TYR A 127 6.80 6.28 -27.09
C TYR A 127 7.70 7.19 -27.90
N GLN A 128 7.08 8.04 -28.73
CA GLN A 128 7.77 9.14 -29.38
C GLN A 128 7.76 10.35 -28.45
N LEU A 129 8.86 10.57 -27.74
CA LEU A 129 9.04 11.65 -26.78
C LEU A 129 10.12 12.63 -27.26
N SER A 130 10.01 13.89 -26.84
CA SER A 130 10.95 14.94 -27.18
C SER A 130 11.48 15.63 -25.91
N PRO A 131 12.76 16.07 -25.89
CA PRO A 131 13.32 16.89 -24.82
C PRO A 131 12.60 18.21 -24.58
N SER A 132 11.79 18.69 -25.55
CA SER A 132 10.96 19.89 -25.41
C SER A 132 9.66 19.70 -24.66
N MET A 133 9.25 18.43 -24.41
CA MET A 133 8.01 18.12 -23.70
C MET A 133 8.09 18.45 -22.21
N SER A 134 7.01 18.99 -21.66
CA SER A 134 6.83 19.13 -20.23
C SER A 134 6.63 17.77 -19.55
N LEU A 135 6.93 17.69 -18.23
CA LEU A 135 6.67 16.47 -17.45
C LEU A 135 5.21 16.03 -17.53
N LYS A 136 4.28 16.99 -17.63
CA LYS A 136 2.86 16.69 -17.80
C LYS A 136 2.59 15.97 -19.13
N GLU A 137 3.07 16.51 -20.25
CA GLU A 137 2.88 15.91 -21.57
C GLU A 137 3.51 14.52 -21.67
N ILE A 138 4.72 14.34 -21.10
CA ILE A 138 5.39 13.04 -21.03
C ILE A 138 4.53 12.07 -20.22
N THR A 139 4.10 12.47 -19.03
CA THR A 139 3.28 11.64 -18.13
C THR A 139 1.96 11.27 -18.78
N ASP A 140 1.24 12.24 -19.36
CA ASP A 140 -0.04 12.01 -20.04
C ASP A 140 0.14 11.03 -21.22
N LYS A 141 1.23 11.15 -21.99
CA LYS A 141 1.52 10.22 -23.09
C LYS A 141 1.78 8.81 -22.60
N ILE A 142 2.53 8.64 -21.51
CA ILE A 142 2.84 7.31 -20.95
C ILE A 142 1.60 6.70 -20.27
N GLN A 143 0.73 7.52 -19.68
CA GLN A 143 -0.53 7.05 -19.08
C GLN A 143 -1.59 6.71 -20.14
N THR A 144 -1.68 7.51 -21.21
CA THR A 144 -2.69 7.30 -22.25
C THR A 144 -2.27 6.26 -23.28
N GLY A 145 -0.97 5.91 -23.33
CA GLY A 145 -0.43 5.01 -24.33
C GLY A 145 -0.68 5.58 -25.72
N VAL A 146 0.23 6.38 -26.27
CA VAL A 146 0.06 6.88 -27.62
C VAL A 146 0.63 5.89 -28.64
N ILE A 147 -0.01 4.84 -28.82
CA ILE A 147 -0.60 4.25 -30.00
C ILE A 147 -1.82 3.54 -29.43
N MET A 148 -3.03 3.98 -29.75
CA MET A 148 -4.20 3.12 -29.68
C MET A 148 -3.96 1.98 -30.71
N GLN A 149 -3.15 1.01 -30.37
CA GLN A 149 -3.35 -0.32 -30.90
C GLN A 149 -4.59 -0.82 -30.17
N ASP A 150 -5.62 -1.10 -30.91
CA ASP A 150 -6.69 -1.90 -30.34
C ASP A 150 -6.06 -3.15 -29.71
N PRO A 151 -6.43 -3.54 -28.49
CA PRO A 151 -5.86 -4.74 -27.90
C PRO A 151 -6.12 -5.91 -28.85
N VAL A 152 -5.11 -6.72 -29.07
CA VAL A 152 -5.23 -7.92 -29.92
C VAL A 152 -6.35 -8.82 -29.40
N PHE A 153 -6.44 -8.93 -28.07
CA PHE A 153 -7.54 -9.56 -27.35
C PHE A 153 -7.59 -9.06 -25.90
N SER A 154 -8.65 -9.41 -25.19
CA SER A 154 -8.79 -9.18 -23.75
C SER A 154 -9.32 -10.41 -23.05
N VAL A 155 -8.89 -10.63 -21.81
CA VAL A 155 -9.39 -11.70 -20.95
C VAL A 155 -10.02 -11.06 -19.71
N THR A 156 -11.31 -11.37 -19.50
CA THR A 156 -12.02 -10.94 -18.29
C THR A 156 -11.98 -12.05 -17.27
N ILE A 157 -11.41 -11.74 -16.09
CA ILE A 157 -11.40 -12.63 -14.95
C ILE A 157 -12.49 -12.16 -13.98
N PRO A 158 -13.58 -12.93 -13.82
CA PRO A 158 -14.63 -12.62 -12.88
C PRO A 158 -14.18 -12.74 -11.42
N GLU A 159 -14.95 -12.13 -10.52
CA GLU A 159 -14.80 -12.29 -9.08
C GLU A 159 -15.14 -13.72 -8.63
N GLY A 160 -14.58 -14.16 -7.51
CA GLY A 160 -14.84 -15.47 -6.90
C GLY A 160 -14.23 -16.65 -7.66
N LYS A 161 -13.21 -16.43 -8.52
CA LYS A 161 -12.53 -17.48 -9.27
C LYS A 161 -11.33 -18.02 -8.50
N THR A 162 -11.18 -19.35 -8.49
CA THR A 162 -9.97 -20.01 -8.01
C THR A 162 -8.84 -19.86 -9.02
N LEU A 163 -7.61 -20.06 -8.58
CA LEU A 163 -6.44 -20.03 -9.45
C LEU A 163 -6.53 -21.03 -10.60
N GLU A 164 -7.09 -22.22 -10.34
CA GLU A 164 -7.34 -23.24 -11.38
C GLU A 164 -8.37 -22.75 -12.41
N GLU A 165 -9.46 -22.11 -11.97
CA GLU A 165 -10.44 -21.52 -12.88
C GLU A 165 -9.85 -20.35 -13.69
N ILE A 166 -8.98 -19.53 -13.09
CA ILE A 166 -8.26 -18.44 -13.79
C ILE A 166 -7.37 -19.03 -14.88
N ALA A 167 -6.60 -20.08 -14.59
CA ALA A 167 -5.78 -20.77 -15.58
C ALA A 167 -6.62 -21.29 -16.77
N GLN A 168 -7.80 -21.88 -16.51
CA GLN A 168 -8.73 -22.34 -17.54
C GLN A 168 -9.33 -21.18 -18.36
N LEU A 169 -9.57 -20.02 -17.75
CA LEU A 169 -10.02 -18.83 -18.48
C LEU A 169 -8.93 -18.34 -19.45
N TYR A 170 -7.67 -18.34 -19.07
CA TYR A 170 -6.56 -18.00 -19.95
C TYR A 170 -6.36 -19.05 -21.06
N GLU A 171 -6.52 -20.35 -20.76
CA GLU A 171 -6.48 -21.38 -21.77
C GLU A 171 -7.57 -21.19 -22.81
N THR A 172 -8.80 -20.93 -22.38
CA THR A 172 -9.95 -20.79 -23.26
C THR A 172 -9.92 -19.52 -24.12
N ASN A 173 -9.43 -18.40 -23.56
CA ASN A 173 -9.55 -17.08 -24.19
C ASN A 173 -8.24 -16.55 -24.78
N ALA A 174 -7.09 -17.14 -24.42
CA ALA A 174 -5.77 -16.66 -24.81
C ALA A 174 -4.82 -17.77 -25.27
N GLU A 175 -5.31 -19.01 -25.41
CA GLU A 175 -4.51 -20.19 -25.80
C GLU A 175 -3.28 -20.43 -24.92
N ILE A 176 -3.34 -19.98 -23.63
CA ILE A 176 -2.28 -20.20 -22.63
C ILE A 176 -2.54 -21.54 -21.97
N ASP A 177 -1.56 -22.45 -22.01
CA ASP A 177 -1.67 -23.78 -21.40
C ASP A 177 -1.90 -23.69 -19.89
N ALA A 178 -3.04 -24.22 -19.42
CA ALA A 178 -3.45 -24.16 -18.02
C ALA A 178 -2.52 -24.96 -17.11
N ASP A 179 -1.97 -26.09 -17.57
CA ASP A 179 -1.05 -26.91 -16.79
C ASP A 179 0.31 -26.21 -16.63
N GLU A 180 0.79 -25.53 -17.69
CA GLU A 180 2.01 -24.70 -17.59
C GLU A 180 1.81 -23.52 -16.65
N PHE A 181 0.64 -22.86 -16.74
CA PHE A 181 0.25 -21.78 -15.81
C PHE A 181 0.30 -22.28 -14.36
N MET A 182 -0.41 -23.39 -14.06
CA MET A 182 -0.46 -23.97 -12.71
C MET A 182 0.88 -24.51 -12.23
N LYS A 183 1.74 -25.00 -13.14
CA LYS A 183 3.11 -25.41 -12.82
C LYS A 183 3.95 -24.22 -12.35
N LYS A 184 3.81 -23.07 -13.02
CA LYS A 184 4.50 -21.83 -12.64
C LYS A 184 4.06 -21.35 -11.25
N MET A 185 2.76 -21.48 -10.91
CA MET A 185 2.22 -21.15 -9.59
C MET A 185 2.74 -22.01 -8.44
N LYS A 186 3.34 -23.17 -8.75
CA LYS A 186 3.95 -24.09 -7.78
C LYS A 186 5.47 -23.96 -7.70
N ASP A 187 6.08 -23.17 -8.55
CA ASP A 187 7.53 -22.94 -8.57
C ASP A 187 7.95 -22.03 -7.41
N GLN A 188 8.51 -22.62 -6.38
CA GLN A 188 8.90 -21.89 -5.16
C GLN A 188 9.96 -20.81 -5.40
N GLU A 189 10.88 -21.02 -6.36
CA GLU A 189 11.88 -20.00 -6.67
C GLU A 189 11.25 -18.79 -7.35
N TYR A 190 10.33 -19.05 -8.28
CA TYR A 190 9.55 -18.01 -8.92
C TYR A 190 8.68 -17.25 -7.91
N ILE A 191 7.98 -17.95 -7.02
CA ILE A 191 7.16 -17.31 -5.99
C ILE A 191 7.99 -16.41 -5.06
N LYS A 192 9.20 -16.80 -4.71
CA LYS A 192 10.11 -15.94 -3.93
C LYS A 192 10.50 -14.68 -4.68
N GLN A 193 10.77 -14.78 -5.99
CA GLN A 193 11.03 -13.58 -6.81
C GLN A 193 9.83 -12.64 -6.82
N LEU A 194 8.60 -13.17 -6.87
CA LEU A 194 7.38 -12.36 -6.79
C LEU A 194 7.20 -11.72 -5.41
N ILE A 195 7.53 -12.41 -4.31
CA ILE A 195 7.52 -11.84 -2.96
C ILE A 195 8.47 -10.64 -2.88
N ASP A 196 9.67 -10.77 -3.43
CA ASP A 196 10.64 -9.67 -3.47
C ASP A 196 10.17 -8.49 -4.36
N ALA A 197 9.42 -8.78 -5.42
CA ALA A 197 8.90 -7.78 -6.36
C ALA A 197 7.65 -7.05 -5.82
N TYR A 198 6.82 -7.72 -5.02
CA TYR A 198 5.54 -7.21 -4.53
C TYR A 198 5.41 -7.31 -2.99
N PRO A 199 6.34 -6.76 -2.21
CA PRO A 199 6.39 -6.92 -0.75
C PRO A 199 5.21 -6.27 -0.01
N GLU A 200 4.45 -5.37 -0.67
CA GLU A 200 3.27 -4.73 -0.10
C GLU A 200 2.07 -5.67 -0.02
N ILE A 201 2.01 -6.67 -0.88
CA ILE A 201 0.90 -7.63 -0.93
C ILE A 201 1.32 -9.06 -0.63
N LEU A 202 2.54 -9.45 -0.97
CA LEU A 202 3.06 -10.81 -0.78
C LEU A 202 4.03 -10.87 0.41
N SER A 203 4.06 -12.02 1.07
CA SER A 203 5.00 -12.30 2.16
C SER A 203 5.28 -13.79 2.24
N ASP A 204 6.26 -14.21 3.05
CA ASP A 204 6.59 -15.62 3.27
C ASP A 204 5.42 -16.46 3.81
N LYS A 205 4.34 -15.84 4.28
CA LYS A 205 3.11 -16.55 4.71
C LYS A 205 2.53 -17.42 3.59
N ILE A 206 2.65 -17.00 2.33
CA ILE A 206 2.12 -17.76 1.18
C ILE A 206 2.94 -19.01 0.84
N LEU A 207 4.12 -19.18 1.46
CA LEU A 207 4.97 -20.36 1.31
C LEU A 207 4.78 -21.40 2.43
N ALA A 208 3.82 -21.19 3.34
CA ALA A 208 3.53 -22.14 4.43
C ALA A 208 3.06 -23.49 3.86
N GLU A 209 3.41 -24.58 4.58
CA GLU A 209 3.14 -25.97 4.13
C GLU A 209 1.65 -26.28 3.97
N ASP A 210 0.78 -25.58 4.67
CA ASP A 210 -0.67 -25.72 4.62
C ASP A 210 -1.34 -24.86 3.53
N ILE A 211 -0.59 -24.03 2.82
CA ILE A 211 -1.06 -23.29 1.64
C ILE A 211 -1.14 -24.21 0.42
N ARG A 212 -2.33 -24.28 -0.17
CA ARG A 212 -2.55 -25.10 -1.38
C ARG A 212 -1.88 -24.50 -2.62
N TYR A 213 -2.10 -23.19 -2.86
CA TYR A 213 -1.49 -22.43 -3.95
C TYR A 213 -1.03 -21.06 -3.42
N PRO A 214 0.26 -20.72 -3.53
CA PRO A 214 0.81 -19.48 -3.00
C PRO A 214 0.10 -18.20 -3.46
N LEU A 215 -0.34 -18.15 -4.73
CA LEU A 215 -0.98 -16.96 -5.33
C LEU A 215 -2.52 -17.04 -5.36
N GLU A 216 -3.14 -18.02 -4.68
CA GLU A 216 -4.58 -18.06 -4.57
C GLU A 216 -5.10 -16.78 -3.94
N GLY A 217 -6.08 -16.11 -4.61
CA GLY A 217 -6.65 -14.86 -4.17
C GLY A 217 -5.81 -13.60 -4.48
N TYR A 218 -4.59 -13.75 -4.99
CA TYR A 218 -3.73 -12.61 -5.32
C TYR A 218 -3.79 -12.18 -6.79
N LEU A 219 -4.46 -12.94 -7.65
CA LEU A 219 -4.68 -12.58 -9.05
C LEU A 219 -6.05 -11.90 -9.18
N PHE A 220 -6.04 -10.56 -9.26
CA PHE A 220 -7.24 -9.73 -9.10
C PHE A 220 -8.28 -9.98 -10.20
N ALA A 221 -9.56 -9.79 -9.87
CA ALA A 221 -10.66 -9.84 -10.80
C ALA A 221 -10.73 -8.54 -11.61
N ALA A 222 -10.44 -8.61 -12.92
CA ALA A 222 -10.46 -7.47 -13.84
C ALA A 222 -10.51 -7.94 -15.30
N THR A 223 -10.63 -6.99 -16.23
CA THR A 223 -10.41 -7.25 -17.66
C THR A 223 -8.99 -6.83 -18.01
N TYR A 224 -8.19 -7.79 -18.46
CA TYR A 224 -6.80 -7.60 -18.88
C TYR A 224 -6.72 -7.50 -20.39
N GLN A 225 -6.06 -6.45 -20.89
CA GLN A 225 -5.90 -6.18 -22.32
C GLN A 225 -4.49 -6.58 -22.76
N PHE A 226 -4.39 -7.33 -23.86
CA PHE A 226 -3.13 -7.82 -24.40
C PHE A 226 -2.88 -7.23 -25.79
N TYR A 227 -1.70 -6.66 -25.98
CA TYR A 227 -1.29 -5.99 -27.23
C TYR A 227 -0.37 -6.86 -28.08
N GLU A 228 -0.01 -8.02 -27.60
CA GLU A 228 0.71 -9.06 -28.33
C GLU A 228 -0.13 -10.35 -28.36
N LYS A 229 0.09 -11.13 -29.45
CA LYS A 229 -0.72 -12.33 -29.70
C LYS A 229 -0.50 -13.44 -28.69
N ASN A 230 0.74 -13.56 -28.18
CA ASN A 230 1.17 -14.64 -27.27
C ASN A 230 1.87 -14.01 -26.05
N PRO A 231 1.15 -13.45 -25.09
CA PRO A 231 1.76 -12.94 -23.86
C PRO A 231 2.37 -14.10 -23.05
N SER A 232 3.49 -13.86 -22.39
CA SER A 232 4.07 -14.87 -21.51
C SER A 232 3.23 -15.04 -20.24
N ILE A 233 3.23 -16.25 -19.66
CA ILE A 233 2.57 -16.49 -18.36
C ILE A 233 3.13 -15.54 -17.29
N ASP A 234 4.40 -15.23 -17.35
CA ASP A 234 5.07 -14.29 -16.45
C ASP A 234 4.47 -12.88 -16.55
N SER A 235 4.32 -12.35 -17.76
CA SER A 235 3.67 -11.06 -18.02
C SER A 235 2.24 -11.02 -17.46
N ILE A 236 1.45 -12.07 -17.72
CA ILE A 236 0.08 -12.19 -17.22
C ILE A 236 0.03 -12.12 -15.68
N ILE A 237 0.91 -12.87 -15.01
CA ILE A 237 0.98 -12.90 -13.55
C ILE A 237 1.36 -11.53 -13.00
N HIS A 238 2.35 -10.87 -13.61
CA HIS A 238 2.75 -9.52 -13.21
C HIS A 238 1.62 -8.51 -13.38
N ASP A 239 0.91 -8.50 -14.52
CA ASP A 239 -0.23 -7.60 -14.74
C ASP A 239 -1.33 -7.80 -13.67
N MET A 240 -1.60 -9.05 -13.30
CA MET A 240 -2.61 -9.38 -12.29
C MET A 240 -2.16 -9.00 -10.87
N LEU A 241 -0.89 -9.19 -10.53
CA LEU A 241 -0.32 -8.79 -9.23
C LEU A 241 -0.21 -7.28 -9.10
N GLU A 242 0.17 -6.56 -10.16
CA GLU A 242 0.16 -5.09 -10.18
C GLU A 242 -1.24 -4.55 -9.91
N LYS A 243 -2.27 -5.16 -10.51
CA LYS A 243 -3.64 -4.75 -10.23
C LYS A 243 -4.03 -4.99 -8.77
N THR A 244 -3.64 -6.14 -8.20
CA THR A 244 -3.84 -6.42 -6.76
C THR A 244 -3.11 -5.40 -5.89
N GLN A 245 -1.84 -5.12 -6.19
CA GLN A 245 -1.05 -4.14 -5.46
C GLN A 245 -1.69 -2.76 -5.52
N GLN A 246 -2.14 -2.32 -6.70
CA GLN A 246 -2.83 -1.05 -6.85
C GLN A 246 -4.05 -0.98 -5.94
N VAL A 247 -4.94 -1.98 -5.99
CA VAL A 247 -6.16 -2.02 -5.16
C VAL A 247 -5.79 -2.01 -3.67
N VAL A 248 -4.88 -2.87 -3.22
CA VAL A 248 -4.46 -2.92 -1.81
C VAL A 248 -3.86 -1.59 -1.35
N MET A 249 -3.09 -0.91 -2.20
CA MET A 249 -2.52 0.40 -1.87
C MET A 249 -3.58 1.50 -1.79
N ASP A 250 -4.60 1.47 -2.64
CA ASP A 250 -5.73 2.41 -2.59
C ASP A 250 -6.52 2.25 -1.27
N TYR A 251 -6.59 1.03 -0.74
CA TYR A 251 -7.23 0.71 0.53
C TYR A 251 -6.27 0.71 1.74
N SER A 252 -4.99 1.05 1.57
CA SER A 252 -4.00 0.99 2.65
C SER A 252 -4.39 1.79 3.91
N PRO A 253 -5.04 2.99 3.83
CA PRO A 253 -5.47 3.71 5.03
C PRO A 253 -6.57 2.98 5.83
N GLN A 254 -7.39 2.15 5.17
CA GLN A 254 -8.41 1.32 5.80
C GLN A 254 -7.81 0.05 6.37
N ILE A 255 -6.91 -0.61 5.64
CA ILE A 255 -6.16 -1.80 6.09
C ILE A 255 -5.36 -1.46 7.36
N ASP A 256 -4.73 -0.28 7.42
CA ASP A 256 -4.01 0.19 8.60
C ASP A 256 -4.90 0.37 9.85
N LYS A 257 -6.21 0.49 9.71
CA LYS A 257 -7.14 0.57 10.84
C LYS A 257 -7.44 -0.81 11.44
N VAL A 258 -7.41 -1.87 10.64
CA VAL A 258 -7.63 -3.26 11.08
C VAL A 258 -6.31 -3.95 11.44
N LYS A 259 -5.46 -3.29 12.24
CA LYS A 259 -4.07 -3.66 12.58
C LYS A 259 -3.87 -5.08 13.14
N GLU A 260 -4.93 -5.74 13.55
CA GLU A 260 -4.91 -7.11 14.06
C GLU A 260 -4.72 -8.14 12.93
N TYR A 261 -4.98 -7.73 11.69
CA TYR A 261 -4.92 -8.59 10.50
C TYR A 261 -3.85 -8.08 9.52
N SER A 262 -3.03 -9.00 9.03
CA SER A 262 -2.10 -8.73 7.93
C SER A 262 -2.86 -8.62 6.60
N VAL A 263 -2.22 -8.06 5.56
CA VAL A 263 -2.78 -8.03 4.20
C VAL A 263 -3.26 -9.43 3.78
N HIS A 264 -2.45 -10.48 4.02
CA HIS A 264 -2.82 -11.86 3.72
C HIS A 264 -4.15 -12.28 4.37
N GLU A 265 -4.37 -11.96 5.65
CA GLU A 265 -5.60 -12.29 6.38
C GLU A 265 -6.80 -11.45 5.92
N VAL A 266 -6.57 -10.19 5.56
CA VAL A 266 -7.60 -9.32 4.96
C VAL A 266 -8.06 -9.88 3.61
N LEU A 267 -7.13 -10.26 2.72
CA LEU A 267 -7.47 -10.85 1.42
C LEU A 267 -8.13 -12.24 1.59
N THR A 268 -7.70 -13.00 2.60
CA THR A 268 -8.36 -14.26 2.95
C THR A 268 -9.81 -14.04 3.32
N LEU A 269 -10.10 -13.09 4.22
CA LEU A 269 -11.48 -12.73 4.60
C LEU A 269 -12.29 -12.23 3.39
N ALA A 270 -11.70 -11.38 2.54
CA ALA A 270 -12.36 -10.88 1.34
C ALA A 270 -12.78 -12.03 0.41
N SER A 271 -11.92 -13.06 0.25
CA SER A 271 -12.24 -14.24 -0.56
C SER A 271 -13.37 -15.08 0.03
N LEU A 272 -13.47 -15.18 1.37
CA LEU A 272 -14.57 -15.88 2.04
C LEU A 272 -15.89 -15.12 1.86
N VAL A 273 -15.88 -13.81 2.05
CA VAL A 273 -17.05 -12.94 1.87
C VAL A 273 -17.52 -12.98 0.41
N GLU A 274 -16.59 -12.95 -0.57
CA GLU A 274 -16.89 -13.03 -1.99
C GLU A 274 -17.68 -14.29 -2.35
N LYS A 275 -17.33 -15.40 -1.75
CA LYS A 275 -17.97 -16.69 -2.02
C LYS A 275 -19.34 -16.86 -1.35
N GLU A 276 -19.67 -16.05 -0.34
CA GLU A 276 -20.92 -16.17 0.45
C GLU A 276 -21.98 -15.15 0.05
N ALA A 277 -21.58 -13.94 -0.33
CA ALA A 277 -22.50 -12.81 -0.48
C ALA A 277 -22.74 -12.44 -1.94
N ARG A 278 -23.95 -11.92 -2.22
CA ARG A 278 -24.33 -11.41 -3.55
C ARG A 278 -24.49 -9.89 -3.57
N THR A 279 -25.04 -9.32 -2.48
CA THR A 279 -25.27 -7.87 -2.37
C THR A 279 -24.20 -7.24 -1.47
N GLN A 280 -23.98 -5.91 -1.59
CA GLN A 280 -23.05 -5.20 -0.74
C GLN A 280 -23.47 -5.25 0.74
N GLU A 281 -24.77 -5.08 1.02
CA GLU A 281 -25.31 -5.16 2.38
C GLU A 281 -25.05 -6.53 3.03
N ASP A 282 -25.20 -7.63 2.25
CA ASP A 282 -24.89 -8.97 2.76
C ASP A 282 -23.38 -9.17 2.96
N ARG A 283 -22.54 -8.60 2.08
CA ARG A 283 -21.07 -8.65 2.27
C ARG A 283 -20.66 -8.04 3.61
N GLU A 284 -21.16 -6.84 3.92
CA GLU A 284 -20.87 -6.12 5.16
C GLU A 284 -21.36 -6.87 6.40
N ARG A 285 -22.57 -7.47 6.35
CA ARG A 285 -23.12 -8.27 7.44
C ARG A 285 -22.39 -9.59 7.63
N ILE A 286 -22.08 -10.30 6.55
CA ILE A 286 -21.36 -11.59 6.61
C ILE A 286 -19.92 -11.35 7.08
N ALA A 287 -19.24 -10.30 6.64
CA ALA A 287 -17.98 -9.89 7.20
C ALA A 287 -18.07 -9.67 8.72
N GLY A 288 -19.11 -8.94 9.18
CA GLY A 288 -19.40 -8.77 10.61
C GLY A 288 -19.60 -10.08 11.36
N VAL A 289 -20.32 -11.05 10.77
CA VAL A 289 -20.49 -12.40 11.35
C VAL A 289 -19.16 -13.13 11.47
N PHE A 290 -18.30 -13.08 10.44
CA PHE A 290 -16.98 -13.72 10.49
C PHE A 290 -16.11 -13.10 11.59
N PHE A 291 -16.02 -11.78 11.68
CA PHE A 291 -15.28 -11.12 12.78
C PHE A 291 -15.86 -11.47 14.16
N ASN A 292 -17.19 -11.49 14.31
CA ASN A 292 -17.82 -11.85 15.58
C ASN A 292 -17.50 -13.29 16.01
N ARG A 293 -17.42 -14.23 15.05
CA ARG A 293 -17.02 -15.62 15.31
C ARG A 293 -15.55 -15.72 15.67
N LEU A 294 -14.66 -15.07 14.90
CA LEU A 294 -13.23 -15.04 15.18
C LEU A 294 -12.94 -14.49 16.57
N ASN A 295 -13.56 -13.36 16.94
CA ASN A 295 -13.43 -12.75 18.26
C ASN A 295 -13.93 -13.63 19.43
N LYS A 296 -14.82 -14.59 19.13
CA LYS A 296 -15.35 -15.56 20.12
C LYS A 296 -14.71 -16.94 20.05
N ASP A 297 -13.61 -17.08 19.28
CA ASP A 297 -12.93 -18.37 19.07
C ASP A 297 -13.87 -19.46 18.52
N MET A 298 -14.84 -19.06 17.70
CA MET A 298 -15.77 -19.96 17.02
C MET A 298 -15.23 -20.36 15.65
N ILE A 299 -15.55 -21.59 15.20
CA ILE A 299 -15.27 -22.04 13.82
C ILE A 299 -16.14 -21.26 12.82
N LEU A 300 -15.62 -20.96 11.63
CA LEU A 300 -16.35 -20.14 10.64
C LEU A 300 -17.48 -20.90 9.94
N GLN A 301 -17.37 -22.22 9.73
CA GLN A 301 -18.39 -23.10 9.16
C GLN A 301 -18.98 -22.55 7.85
N THR A 302 -18.14 -22.25 6.89
CA THR A 302 -18.53 -21.75 5.59
C THR A 302 -18.30 -22.81 4.50
N ASP A 303 -19.34 -23.15 3.76
CA ASP A 303 -19.36 -24.23 2.75
C ASP A 303 -18.30 -24.03 1.65
N PRO A 304 -18.06 -22.83 1.12
CA PRO A 304 -17.03 -22.59 0.10
C PRO A 304 -15.64 -23.10 0.48
N THR A 305 -15.28 -23.07 1.76
CA THR A 305 -13.98 -23.58 2.23
C THR A 305 -13.86 -25.10 2.10
N VAL A 306 -14.96 -25.79 2.29
CA VAL A 306 -15.05 -27.26 2.09
C VAL A 306 -14.95 -27.61 0.61
N LEU A 307 -15.64 -26.86 -0.24
CA LEU A 307 -15.56 -27.04 -1.70
C LEU A 307 -14.14 -26.80 -2.21
N TYR A 308 -13.48 -25.75 -1.72
CA TYR A 308 -12.09 -25.48 -2.05
C TYR A 308 -11.15 -26.60 -1.56
N ALA A 309 -11.37 -27.11 -0.35
CA ALA A 309 -10.59 -28.21 0.20
C ALA A 309 -10.72 -29.50 -0.63
N LEU A 310 -11.93 -29.78 -1.14
CA LEU A 310 -12.19 -30.92 -2.02
C LEU A 310 -11.59 -30.76 -3.42
N GLY A 311 -11.42 -29.52 -3.88
CA GLY A 311 -10.99 -29.25 -5.27
C GLY A 311 -12.04 -29.63 -6.30
N GLU A 312 -13.31 -29.69 -5.92
CA GLU A 312 -14.42 -30.08 -6.78
C GLU A 312 -15.50 -29.01 -6.81
N HIS A 313 -16.00 -28.70 -7.99
CA HIS A 313 -17.18 -27.86 -8.12
C HIS A 313 -18.44 -28.70 -7.86
N LYS A 314 -19.20 -28.36 -6.83
CA LYS A 314 -20.46 -28.99 -6.48
C LYS A 314 -21.54 -27.94 -6.20
N ASP A 315 -22.74 -28.17 -6.68
CA ASP A 315 -23.88 -27.30 -6.41
C ASP A 315 -24.32 -27.32 -4.93
N ARG A 316 -23.91 -28.36 -4.18
CA ARG A 316 -24.31 -28.56 -2.78
C ARG A 316 -23.25 -29.35 -2.01
N VAL A 317 -22.91 -28.85 -0.84
CA VAL A 317 -22.10 -29.59 0.16
C VAL A 317 -22.98 -30.62 0.87
N LEU A 318 -22.50 -31.87 0.94
CA LEU A 318 -23.14 -32.96 1.66
C LEU A 318 -22.47 -33.16 3.04
N TYR A 319 -23.17 -33.78 3.99
CA TYR A 319 -22.61 -34.03 5.32
C TYR A 319 -21.27 -34.80 5.29
N LYS A 320 -21.11 -35.74 4.34
CA LYS A 320 -19.86 -36.47 4.16
C LYS A 320 -18.70 -35.58 3.67
N ASP A 321 -19.02 -34.48 2.98
CA ASP A 321 -18.02 -33.55 2.46
C ASP A 321 -17.44 -32.71 3.61
N LEU A 322 -18.19 -32.48 4.70
CA LEU A 322 -17.74 -31.78 5.91
C LEU A 322 -16.65 -32.55 6.68
N GLU A 323 -16.45 -33.83 6.34
CA GLU A 323 -15.45 -34.70 6.99
C GLU A 323 -14.08 -34.64 6.28
N VAL A 324 -13.93 -33.83 5.20
CA VAL A 324 -12.65 -33.68 4.48
C VAL A 324 -11.57 -33.18 5.44
N GLU A 325 -10.49 -33.93 5.56
CA GLU A 325 -9.31 -33.54 6.33
C GLU A 325 -8.48 -32.54 5.53
N SER A 326 -8.62 -31.26 5.84
CA SER A 326 -7.88 -30.18 5.19
C SER A 326 -7.75 -29.00 6.15
N PRO A 327 -6.63 -28.27 6.15
CA PRO A 327 -6.48 -27.04 6.92
C PRO A 327 -7.47 -25.95 6.47
N TYR A 328 -8.00 -26.04 5.25
CA TYR A 328 -9.03 -25.14 4.74
C TYR A 328 -10.46 -25.47 5.25
N ASN A 329 -10.69 -26.64 5.84
CA ASN A 329 -12.04 -27.00 6.31
C ASN A 329 -12.41 -26.26 7.59
N THR A 330 -13.18 -25.17 7.45
CA THR A 330 -13.64 -24.34 8.57
C THR A 330 -14.73 -24.96 9.45
N TYR A 331 -15.19 -26.17 9.16
CA TYR A 331 -16.02 -26.98 10.07
C TYR A 331 -15.19 -27.74 11.08
N GLN A 332 -13.90 -27.97 10.80
CA GLN A 332 -13.00 -28.74 11.67
C GLN A 332 -11.91 -27.86 12.29
N ASN A 333 -11.50 -26.78 11.60
CA ASN A 333 -10.43 -25.91 12.05
C ASN A 333 -10.99 -24.57 12.53
N LYS A 334 -10.41 -24.03 13.60
CA LYS A 334 -10.70 -22.71 14.13
C LYS A 334 -9.85 -21.65 13.43
N GLY A 335 -10.35 -20.43 13.44
CA GLY A 335 -9.67 -19.30 12.84
C GLY A 335 -9.93 -19.17 11.34
N LEU A 336 -9.07 -18.41 10.67
CA LEU A 336 -9.10 -18.28 9.22
C LEU A 336 -8.52 -19.52 8.54
N THR A 337 -8.87 -19.70 7.28
CA THR A 337 -8.15 -20.63 6.39
C THR A 337 -6.69 -20.19 6.26
N PRO A 338 -5.76 -21.09 5.91
CA PRO A 338 -4.34 -20.76 5.71
C PRO A 338 -4.11 -19.61 4.74
N GLY A 339 -4.97 -19.46 3.75
CA GLY A 339 -4.98 -18.38 2.77
C GLY A 339 -6.32 -18.25 2.06
N PRO A 340 -6.42 -17.35 1.07
CA PRO A 340 -7.63 -17.16 0.25
C PRO A 340 -8.09 -18.45 -0.42
N ILE A 341 -9.37 -18.50 -0.80
CA ILE A 341 -9.98 -19.63 -1.53
C ILE A 341 -10.46 -19.26 -2.94
N SER A 342 -10.34 -18.01 -3.30
CA SER A 342 -10.64 -17.44 -4.63
C SER A 342 -10.08 -16.03 -4.72
N ASN A 343 -10.08 -15.43 -5.92
CA ASN A 343 -9.97 -13.99 -6.06
C ASN A 343 -11.26 -13.31 -5.53
N PHE A 344 -11.25 -11.99 -5.47
CA PHE A 344 -12.34 -11.19 -4.90
C PHE A 344 -12.49 -9.87 -5.67
N GLY A 345 -13.65 -9.23 -5.50
CA GLY A 345 -13.89 -7.86 -5.96
C GLY A 345 -13.62 -6.82 -4.88
N GLU A 346 -13.47 -5.55 -5.31
CA GLU A 346 -13.30 -4.41 -4.39
C GLU A 346 -14.44 -4.34 -3.35
N ASN A 347 -15.67 -4.70 -3.75
CA ASN A 347 -16.82 -4.72 -2.86
C ASN A 347 -16.65 -5.66 -1.64
N SER A 348 -16.01 -6.81 -1.84
CA SER A 348 -15.75 -7.76 -0.75
C SER A 348 -14.60 -7.29 0.15
N LEU A 349 -13.58 -6.63 -0.43
CA LEU A 349 -12.52 -6.00 0.34
C LEU A 349 -13.07 -4.84 1.20
N ASP A 350 -13.89 -3.98 0.61
CA ASP A 350 -14.54 -2.85 1.30
C ASP A 350 -15.38 -3.34 2.49
N ALA A 351 -16.19 -4.38 2.29
CA ALA A 351 -17.00 -4.99 3.34
C ALA A 351 -16.17 -5.59 4.51
N VAL A 352 -15.00 -6.13 4.23
CA VAL A 352 -14.06 -6.62 5.26
C VAL A 352 -13.43 -5.46 6.03
N LEU A 353 -13.17 -4.34 5.36
CA LEU A 353 -12.52 -3.18 5.98
C LEU A 353 -13.50 -2.27 6.74
N ASP A 354 -14.79 -2.31 6.39
CA ASP A 354 -15.87 -1.58 7.07
C ASP A 354 -17.12 -2.48 7.29
N PRO A 355 -17.00 -3.56 8.10
CA PRO A 355 -18.08 -4.51 8.32
C PRO A 355 -19.22 -3.88 9.12
N GLU A 356 -20.47 -4.29 8.84
CA GLU A 356 -21.62 -3.86 9.66
C GLU A 356 -21.46 -4.31 11.11
N SER A 357 -21.51 -3.37 12.04
CA SER A 357 -21.37 -3.64 13.48
C SER A 357 -22.65 -4.24 14.04
N THR A 358 -22.69 -5.56 14.15
CA THR A 358 -23.81 -6.32 14.68
C THR A 358 -23.36 -7.34 15.72
N ASN A 359 -24.32 -8.01 16.37
CA ASN A 359 -24.05 -9.16 17.24
C ASN A 359 -24.34 -10.51 16.55
N TYR A 360 -24.57 -10.50 15.23
CA TYR A 360 -24.90 -11.73 14.51
C TYR A 360 -23.73 -12.72 14.53
N LEU A 361 -24.07 -13.99 14.77
CA LEU A 361 -23.14 -15.12 14.78
C LEU A 361 -23.49 -16.16 13.71
N TYR A 362 -24.68 -16.07 13.14
CA TYR A 362 -25.22 -17.05 12.20
C TYR A 362 -25.95 -16.35 11.07
N PHE A 363 -25.89 -16.93 9.88
CA PHE A 363 -26.71 -16.54 8.74
C PHE A 363 -27.24 -17.76 7.99
N VAL A 364 -28.28 -17.56 7.18
CA VAL A 364 -28.92 -18.56 6.31
C VAL A 364 -29.21 -17.89 4.98
N ALA A 365 -28.57 -18.34 3.90
CA ALA A 365 -28.92 -17.95 2.56
C ALA A 365 -30.12 -18.81 2.08
N ALA A 366 -31.24 -18.17 1.75
CA ALA A 366 -32.45 -18.85 1.29
C ALA A 366 -32.43 -19.02 -0.25
N PRO A 367 -33.22 -19.96 -0.82
CA PRO A 367 -33.24 -20.19 -2.26
C PRO A 367 -33.74 -19.01 -3.09
N ASP A 368 -34.50 -18.08 -2.50
CA ASP A 368 -34.98 -16.82 -3.09
C ASP A 368 -33.87 -15.76 -3.22
N GLY A 369 -32.71 -16.01 -2.61
CA GLY A 369 -31.55 -15.11 -2.63
C GLY A 369 -31.46 -14.21 -1.42
N GLU A 370 -32.45 -14.22 -0.52
CA GLU A 370 -32.43 -13.46 0.74
C GLU A 370 -31.53 -14.13 1.77
N VAL A 371 -30.83 -13.32 2.58
CA VAL A 371 -29.99 -13.79 3.68
C VAL A 371 -30.57 -13.36 5.01
N TYR A 372 -30.76 -14.33 5.91
CA TYR A 372 -31.33 -14.12 7.24
C TYR A 372 -30.26 -14.30 8.30
N TYR A 373 -30.23 -13.39 9.29
CA TYR A 373 -29.18 -13.32 10.30
C TYR A 373 -29.73 -13.65 11.70
N ALA A 374 -28.88 -14.22 12.54
CA ALA A 374 -29.24 -14.56 13.92
C ALA A 374 -28.06 -14.38 14.88
N GLU A 375 -28.36 -13.92 16.10
CA GLU A 375 -27.39 -13.82 17.21
C GLU A 375 -27.22 -15.16 17.95
N THR A 376 -28.25 -16.03 17.94
CA THR A 376 -28.26 -17.28 18.68
C THR A 376 -28.49 -18.47 17.75
N TYR A 377 -27.94 -19.64 18.18
CA TYR A 377 -28.14 -20.89 17.44
C TYR A 377 -29.61 -21.33 17.40
N ASP A 378 -30.39 -21.06 18.44
CA ASP A 378 -31.82 -21.41 18.45
C ASP A 378 -32.61 -20.59 17.41
N ARG A 379 -32.33 -19.30 17.29
CA ARG A 379 -32.93 -18.48 16.24
C ARG A 379 -32.48 -18.92 14.86
N HIS A 380 -31.20 -19.25 14.67
CA HIS A 380 -30.70 -19.80 13.42
C HIS A 380 -31.44 -21.09 13.00
N LYS A 381 -31.65 -22.04 13.92
CA LYS A 381 -32.44 -23.26 13.64
C LYS A 381 -33.87 -22.95 13.19
N GLN A 382 -34.50 -21.94 13.78
CA GLN A 382 -35.82 -21.49 13.36
C GLN A 382 -35.81 -20.94 11.92
N LEU A 383 -34.84 -20.07 11.59
CA LEU A 383 -34.66 -19.52 10.27
C LEU A 383 -34.43 -20.63 9.21
N VAL A 384 -33.60 -21.62 9.52
CA VAL A 384 -33.41 -22.80 8.66
C VAL A 384 -34.72 -23.53 8.42
N GLN A 385 -35.57 -23.69 9.44
CA GLN A 385 -36.88 -24.35 9.30
C GLN A 385 -37.86 -23.50 8.52
N GLU A 386 -37.88 -22.21 8.72
CA GLU A 386 -38.77 -21.25 8.06
C GLU A 386 -38.46 -21.08 6.57
N HIS A 387 -37.17 -21.01 6.20
CA HIS A 387 -36.75 -20.60 4.87
C HIS A 387 -36.18 -21.71 3.98
N LEU A 388 -35.52 -22.74 4.56
CA LEU A 388 -34.95 -23.85 3.78
C LEU A 388 -35.88 -25.06 3.64
N ARG A 389 -36.84 -25.30 4.57
CA ARG A 389 -37.72 -26.46 4.53
C ARG A 389 -39.03 -26.24 3.79
N ARG A 390 -39.35 -25.02 3.33
CA ARG A 390 -40.58 -24.69 2.59
C ARG A 390 -40.54 -25.01 1.10
N SER A 391 -39.41 -25.41 0.53
CA SER A 391 -39.33 -25.83 -0.90
C SER A 391 -39.36 -27.36 -1.05
N LYS A 392 -40.47 -27.97 -0.63
CA LYS A 392 -40.84 -29.35 -1.03
C LYS A 392 -42.18 -29.34 -1.70
#